data_cc1edb90933b6e1efa49182c109c62e0
#
_entry.id   cc1edb90933b6e1efa49182c109c62e0
#
_cell.length_a   1.000
_cell.length_b   1.000
_cell.length_c   1.000
_cell.angle_alpha   90.00
_cell.angle_beta   90.00
_cell.angle_gamma   90.00
#
_symmetry.space_group_name_H-M   'P 1'
#
loop_
_entity.id
_entity.type
_entity.pdbx_description
1 polymer ?
#
loop_
_entity_poly.entity_id
_entity_poly.type
_entity_poly.pdbx_seq_one_letter_code
_entity_poly.pdbx_strand_id
1 'polypeptide(L)'
;IRDRSPSRGLGDVYKRQEQGRLRPDFYVYTPDDGVIVIDCKAPMKLYREAIETEDQEQKKAKLKEHARNVLGHAKALGKKDYTQAIDRRTPDNVIMFVPNIAIYLSACEQIPDLVQQAWKNKVTICPPEAVYPILKNIMLTWQQKKLYENAEIIQKQAIEIHKRLIKFQGIFAKIGTNLNKASKAFNEGTRSWNSRLTPAFRKIEELSLIHISEPTRRTPISY
;
A
#
# COMPACT_ATOMS: atom_id res chain seq x y z
N ILE A 1 -20.14 -3.03 14.80
CA ILE A 1 -19.92 -1.61 14.39
C ILE A 1 -18.49 -1.59 13.90
N ARG A 2 -18.30 -1.60 12.58
CA ARG A 2 -16.97 -1.54 11.92
C ARG A 2 -16.62 -0.07 11.75
N ASP A 3 -15.58 0.36 12.43
CA ASP A 3 -14.92 1.63 12.18
C ASP A 3 -14.33 1.63 10.75
N ARG A 4 -14.95 2.44 9.89
CA ARG A 4 -14.39 2.73 8.56
C ARG A 4 -13.40 3.86 8.73
N SER A 5 -12.11 3.55 8.72
CA SER A 5 -11.07 4.55 8.49
C SER A 5 -11.33 5.25 7.16
N PRO A 6 -11.39 6.60 7.11
CA PRO A 6 -11.58 7.31 5.86
C PRO A 6 -10.38 7.09 4.95
N SER A 7 -10.66 6.73 3.71
CA SER A 7 -9.68 6.66 2.63
C SER A 7 -8.94 7.99 2.49
N ARG A 8 -7.65 8.03 2.84
CA ARG A 8 -6.78 9.18 2.59
C ARG A 8 -6.48 9.26 1.09
N GLY A 9 -7.40 9.89 0.35
CA GLY A 9 -7.18 10.31 -1.03
C GLY A 9 -6.47 11.67 -1.05
N LEU A 10 -5.71 11.94 -2.11
CA LEU A 10 -5.25 13.27 -2.48
C LEU A 10 -6.46 14.22 -2.44
N GLY A 11 -6.53 15.15 -1.48
CA GLY A 11 -7.56 16.15 -1.54
C GLY A 11 -8.15 16.73 -0.27
N ASP A 12 -7.61 16.48 0.89
CA ASP A 12 -8.09 17.22 2.06
C ASP A 12 -7.41 18.59 2.15
N VAL A 13 -7.91 19.52 1.31
CA VAL A 13 -7.64 20.95 1.45
C VAL A 13 -8.57 21.49 2.54
N TYR A 14 -8.17 21.39 3.79
CA TYR A 14 -8.92 22.02 4.88
C TYR A 14 -8.57 23.49 5.04
N LYS A 15 -9.52 24.34 4.70
CA LYS A 15 -9.52 25.75 5.02
C LYS A 15 -10.17 25.93 6.41
N ARG A 16 -9.41 25.83 7.49
CA ARG A 16 -9.88 26.26 8.83
C ARG A 16 -9.42 27.67 9.13
N GLN A 17 -10.37 28.57 9.36
CA GLN A 17 -10.12 29.91 9.90
C GLN A 17 -10.07 29.83 11.42
N GLU A 18 -8.88 30.05 12.00
CA GLU A 18 -8.71 30.45 13.41
C GLU A 18 -7.61 31.50 13.50
N GLN A 19 -7.84 32.48 14.37
CA GLN A 19 -7.09 33.69 14.49
C GLN A 19 -5.63 33.48 14.95
N GLY A 20 -4.68 34.18 14.30
CA GLY A 20 -3.36 34.45 14.86
C GLY A 20 -2.21 33.49 14.54
N ARG A 21 -2.39 32.38 13.87
CA ARG A 21 -1.30 31.47 13.47
C ARG A 21 -0.88 31.70 12.03
N LEU A 22 0.44 31.74 11.78
CA LEU A 22 1.04 31.72 10.44
C LEU A 22 0.53 30.51 9.67
N ARG A 23 -0.27 30.71 8.61
CA ARG A 23 -0.82 29.61 7.79
C ARG A 23 -0.20 29.67 6.41
N PRO A 24 0.31 28.54 5.91
CA PRO A 24 0.60 28.41 4.49
C PRO A 24 -0.70 28.35 3.68
N ASP A 25 -0.64 28.80 2.42
CA ASP A 25 -1.79 28.69 1.51
C ASP A 25 -2.12 27.23 1.19
N PHE A 26 -1.08 26.40 1.02
CA PHE A 26 -1.19 24.96 0.80
C PHE A 26 -0.10 24.20 1.53
N TYR A 27 -0.38 22.94 1.83
CA TYR A 27 0.63 21.98 2.26
C TYR A 27 0.36 20.61 1.64
N VAL A 28 1.43 19.90 1.30
CA VAL A 28 1.40 18.60 0.67
C VAL A 28 2.07 17.59 1.58
N TYR A 29 1.34 16.53 1.93
CA TYR A 29 1.88 15.45 2.74
C TYR A 29 2.79 14.54 1.92
N THR A 30 3.92 14.14 2.51
CA THR A 30 4.85 13.17 1.93
C THR A 30 4.70 11.79 2.62
N PRO A 31 5.13 10.70 1.98
CA PRO A 31 4.95 9.35 2.53
C PRO A 31 5.68 9.08 3.86
N ASP A 32 6.71 9.85 4.17
CA ASP A 32 7.57 9.76 5.36
C ASP A 32 7.12 10.64 6.53
N ASP A 33 5.81 10.94 6.59
CA ASP A 33 5.19 11.86 7.54
C ASP A 33 5.69 13.30 7.47
N GLY A 34 6.35 13.67 6.37
CA GLY A 34 6.76 15.02 6.08
C GLY A 34 5.63 15.88 5.48
N VAL A 35 5.83 17.18 5.47
CA VAL A 35 4.93 18.17 4.86
C VAL A 35 5.72 19.18 4.07
N ILE A 36 5.39 19.37 2.80
CA ILE A 36 5.92 20.44 1.96
C ILE A 36 4.95 21.63 2.05
N VAL A 37 5.46 22.76 2.45
CA VAL A 37 4.70 24.02 2.54
C VAL A 37 4.79 24.75 1.22
N ILE A 38 3.65 25.22 0.70
CA ILE A 38 3.55 26.03 -0.51
C ILE A 38 2.80 27.32 -0.14
N ASP A 39 3.44 28.46 -0.40
CA ASP A 39 2.86 29.80 -0.20
C ASP A 39 2.81 30.53 -1.55
N CYS A 40 1.64 31.01 -1.94
CA CYS A 40 1.44 31.70 -3.21
C CYS A 40 1.78 33.18 -3.07
N LYS A 41 2.67 33.67 -3.93
CA LYS A 41 2.98 35.08 -4.04
C LYS A 41 2.87 35.53 -5.49
N ALA A 42 2.00 36.49 -5.74
CA ALA A 42 1.76 37.03 -7.07
C ALA A 42 2.14 38.51 -7.15
N PRO A 43 3.44 38.88 -7.13
CA PRO A 43 3.88 40.27 -7.21
C PRO A 43 3.73 40.82 -8.64
N MET A 44 2.49 40.85 -9.17
CA MET A 44 2.21 41.18 -10.56
C MET A 44 2.19 42.67 -10.86
N LYS A 45 1.99 43.52 -9.84
CA LYS A 45 1.75 44.96 -10.06
C LYS A 45 2.90 45.65 -10.82
N LEU A 46 4.09 45.58 -10.28
CA LEU A 46 5.29 46.23 -10.86
C LEU A 46 5.66 45.63 -12.22
N TYR A 47 5.48 44.30 -12.40
CA TYR A 47 5.70 43.64 -13.68
C TYR A 47 4.74 44.17 -14.75
N ARG A 48 3.43 44.27 -14.43
CA ARG A 48 2.42 44.79 -15.35
C ARG A 48 2.68 46.24 -15.73
N GLU A 49 2.94 47.07 -14.73
CA GLU A 49 3.31 48.47 -14.98
C GLU A 49 4.56 48.63 -15.83
N ALA A 50 5.54 47.72 -15.71
CA ALA A 50 6.73 47.71 -16.53
C ALA A 50 6.42 47.38 -18.01
N ILE A 51 5.51 46.41 -18.26
CA ILE A 51 5.12 46.03 -19.62
C ILE A 51 4.31 47.12 -20.31
N GLU A 52 3.46 47.85 -19.58
CA GLU A 52 2.62 48.93 -20.07
C GLU A 52 3.39 50.22 -20.31
N THR A 53 4.66 50.33 -19.83
CA THR A 53 5.50 51.53 -19.97
C THR A 53 6.27 51.50 -21.30
N GLU A 54 6.11 52.51 -22.13
CA GLU A 54 6.81 52.71 -23.43
C GLU A 54 8.27 53.14 -23.25
N ASP A 55 8.54 53.96 -22.21
CA ASP A 55 9.88 54.46 -21.91
C ASP A 55 10.78 53.33 -21.39
N GLN A 56 11.87 53.06 -22.13
CA GLN A 56 12.81 51.95 -21.85
C GLN A 56 13.53 52.11 -20.50
N GLU A 57 13.87 53.33 -20.09
CA GLU A 57 14.55 53.56 -18.81
C GLU A 57 13.61 53.33 -17.62
N GLN A 58 12.39 53.82 -17.71
CA GLN A 58 11.37 53.56 -16.69
C GLN A 58 10.99 52.10 -16.62
N LYS A 59 10.84 51.42 -17.77
CA LYS A 59 10.61 49.98 -17.85
C LYS A 59 11.68 49.20 -17.12
N LYS A 60 12.94 49.47 -17.39
CA LYS A 60 14.10 48.84 -16.74
C LYS A 60 14.13 49.07 -15.24
N ALA A 61 13.82 50.32 -14.80
CA ALA A 61 13.73 50.65 -13.38
C ALA A 61 12.63 49.83 -12.67
N LYS A 62 11.43 49.71 -13.25
CA LYS A 62 10.31 48.94 -12.72
C LYS A 62 10.60 47.45 -12.68
N LEU A 63 11.27 46.87 -13.70
CA LEU A 63 11.68 45.46 -13.70
C LEU A 63 12.70 45.16 -12.61
N LYS A 64 13.66 46.09 -12.34
CA LYS A 64 14.59 45.95 -11.20
C LYS A 64 13.87 45.97 -9.87
N GLU A 65 12.90 46.88 -9.71
CA GLU A 65 12.09 46.95 -8.51
C GLU A 65 11.22 45.71 -8.33
N HIS A 66 10.64 45.23 -9.41
CA HIS A 66 9.92 43.96 -9.43
C HIS A 66 10.78 42.77 -8.92
N ALA A 67 11.99 42.63 -9.44
CA ALA A 67 12.91 41.58 -9.02
C ALA A 67 13.29 41.65 -7.54
N ARG A 68 13.53 42.89 -7.03
CA ARG A 68 13.77 43.15 -5.59
C ARG A 68 12.55 42.76 -4.75
N ASN A 69 11.35 43.01 -5.26
CA ASN A 69 10.11 42.67 -4.58
C ASN A 69 9.91 41.13 -4.51
N VAL A 70 10.16 40.42 -5.60
CA VAL A 70 10.16 38.94 -5.61
C VAL A 70 11.15 38.39 -4.58
N LEU A 71 12.39 38.90 -4.55
CA LEU A 71 13.39 38.48 -3.57
C LEU A 71 12.98 38.85 -2.15
N GLY A 72 12.36 40.03 -1.95
CA GLY A 72 11.82 40.47 -0.67
C GLY A 72 10.77 39.52 -0.13
N HIS A 73 9.84 39.05 -0.98
CA HIS A 73 8.86 38.01 -0.63
C HIS A 73 9.52 36.69 -0.24
N ALA A 74 10.52 36.24 -0.99
CA ALA A 74 11.26 35.04 -0.65
C ALA A 74 11.95 35.16 0.71
N LYS A 75 12.65 36.25 0.96
CA LYS A 75 13.30 36.52 2.27
C LYS A 75 12.31 36.59 3.43
N ALA A 76 11.16 37.22 3.22
CA ALA A 76 10.11 37.32 4.23
C ALA A 76 9.47 35.94 4.52
N LEU A 77 9.31 35.10 3.48
CA LEU A 77 8.76 33.79 3.59
C LEU A 77 9.70 32.82 4.35
N GLY A 78 11.00 32.91 4.07
CA GLY A 78 12.01 32.11 4.78
C GLY A 78 12.18 32.42 6.26
N LYS A 79 11.69 33.59 6.72
CA LYS A 79 11.66 33.95 8.14
C LYS A 79 10.44 33.42 8.89
N LYS A 80 9.43 32.90 8.16
CA LYS A 80 8.23 32.38 8.78
C LYS A 80 8.49 30.96 9.33
N ASP A 81 8.20 30.79 10.60
CA ASP A 81 8.27 29.47 11.24
C ASP A 81 6.93 28.72 11.09
N TYR A 82 6.88 27.79 10.17
CA TYR A 82 5.72 26.94 9.94
C TYR A 82 5.68 25.72 10.85
N THR A 83 6.74 25.42 11.62
CA THR A 83 6.81 24.22 12.48
C THR A 83 5.77 24.26 13.58
N GLN A 84 5.44 25.48 14.09
CA GLN A 84 4.41 25.64 15.11
C GLN A 84 2.97 25.49 14.58
N ALA A 85 2.79 25.63 13.27
CA ALA A 85 1.47 25.53 12.61
C ALA A 85 1.13 24.14 12.11
N ILE A 86 2.12 23.27 12.00
CA ILE A 86 2.01 21.95 11.38
C ILE A 86 2.56 20.91 12.36
N ASP A 87 1.68 20.03 12.85
CA ASP A 87 2.02 18.94 13.78
C ASP A 87 2.72 17.77 13.07
N ARG A 88 3.67 18.08 12.17
CA ARG A 88 4.43 17.11 11.39
C ARG A 88 5.81 17.66 11.05
N ARG A 89 6.70 16.74 10.67
CA ARG A 89 8.04 17.09 10.20
C ARG A 89 7.96 17.94 8.92
N THR A 90 8.25 19.23 9.05
CA THR A 90 8.37 20.13 7.89
C THR A 90 9.78 20.06 7.33
N PRO A 91 9.94 19.98 6.00
CA PRO A 91 11.25 20.14 5.39
C PRO A 91 11.77 21.56 5.64
N ASP A 92 13.09 21.69 5.66
CA ASP A 92 13.78 22.97 5.87
C ASP A 92 13.55 24.00 4.74
N ASN A 93 12.67 23.70 3.78
CA ASN A 93 12.48 24.51 2.60
C ASN A 93 10.98 24.73 2.30
N VAL A 94 10.63 25.96 1.98
CA VAL A 94 9.27 26.37 1.61
C VAL A 94 9.21 26.68 0.13
N ILE A 95 8.17 26.21 -0.54
CA ILE A 95 7.93 26.55 -1.95
C ILE A 95 7.18 27.88 -2.03
N MET A 96 7.80 28.87 -2.63
CA MET A 96 7.13 30.10 -3.04
C MET A 96 6.57 29.92 -4.45
N PHE A 97 5.26 29.72 -4.56
CA PHE A 97 4.60 29.56 -5.86
C PHE A 97 4.35 30.93 -6.49
N VAL A 98 4.85 31.10 -7.71
CA VAL A 98 4.63 32.29 -8.55
C VAL A 98 3.75 31.87 -9.74
N PRO A 99 2.52 32.39 -9.87
CA PRO A 99 1.52 31.85 -10.82
C PRO A 99 1.79 32.12 -12.30
N ASN A 100 2.88 32.82 -12.63
CA ASN A 100 3.25 33.13 -14.01
C ASN A 100 4.77 33.03 -14.19
N ILE A 101 5.19 32.24 -15.19
CA ILE A 101 6.60 32.04 -15.49
C ILE A 101 7.30 33.34 -15.95
N ALA A 102 6.60 34.23 -16.66
CA ALA A 102 7.19 35.50 -17.12
C ALA A 102 7.61 36.41 -15.94
N ILE A 103 6.84 36.40 -14.87
CA ILE A 103 7.18 37.10 -13.61
C ILE A 103 8.48 36.56 -13.02
N TYR A 104 8.60 35.21 -12.99
CA TYR A 104 9.79 34.54 -12.48
C TYR A 104 11.02 34.83 -13.36
N LEU A 105 10.89 34.64 -14.68
CA LEU A 105 12.00 34.87 -15.61
C LEU A 105 12.50 36.30 -15.62
N SER A 106 11.57 37.28 -15.65
CA SER A 106 11.95 38.69 -15.61
C SER A 106 12.69 39.08 -14.32
N ALA A 107 12.34 38.46 -13.20
CA ALA A 107 13.07 38.66 -11.95
C ALA A 107 14.46 38.03 -11.99
N CYS A 108 14.62 36.83 -12.58
CA CYS A 108 15.92 36.18 -12.78
C CYS A 108 16.84 36.95 -13.71
N GLU A 109 16.31 37.57 -14.76
CA GLU A 109 17.06 38.45 -15.69
C GLU A 109 17.67 39.67 -14.95
N GLN A 110 16.93 40.23 -14.01
CA GLN A 110 17.40 41.43 -13.25
C GLN A 110 18.31 41.08 -12.07
N ILE A 111 18.13 39.87 -11.50
CA ILE A 111 18.95 39.39 -10.38
C ILE A 111 19.37 37.94 -10.75
N PRO A 112 20.55 37.80 -11.38
CA PRO A 112 21.03 36.50 -11.85
C PRO A 112 21.19 35.41 -10.77
N ASP A 113 21.44 35.81 -9.54
CA ASP A 113 21.59 34.91 -8.38
C ASP A 113 20.32 34.85 -7.50
N LEU A 114 19.15 35.26 -8.04
CA LEU A 114 17.85 35.28 -7.33
C LEU A 114 17.55 33.91 -6.69
N VAL A 115 17.71 32.83 -7.42
CA VAL A 115 17.44 31.46 -6.96
C VAL A 115 18.37 31.09 -5.81
N GLN A 116 19.67 31.36 -5.94
CA GLN A 116 20.65 31.11 -4.89
C GLN A 116 20.38 31.91 -3.63
N GLN A 117 19.97 33.14 -3.78
CA GLN A 117 19.58 34.00 -2.64
C GLN A 117 18.31 33.49 -1.95
N ALA A 118 17.32 33.01 -2.72
CA ALA A 118 16.12 32.36 -2.17
C ALA A 118 16.48 31.08 -1.41
N TRP A 119 17.30 30.21 -1.96
CA TRP A 119 17.76 28.97 -1.29
C TRP A 119 18.52 29.23 0.01
N LYS A 120 19.38 30.25 0.06
CA LYS A 120 20.02 30.69 1.32
C LYS A 120 19.00 31.03 2.42
N ASN A 121 17.81 31.45 2.02
CA ASN A 121 16.69 31.72 2.92
C ASN A 121 15.72 30.55 3.06
N LYS A 122 16.12 29.34 2.63
CA LYS A 122 15.29 28.11 2.69
C LYS A 122 13.97 28.24 1.90
N VAL A 123 14.01 28.95 0.78
CA VAL A 123 12.86 29.15 -0.10
C VAL A 123 13.20 28.73 -1.52
N THR A 124 12.33 27.92 -2.13
CA THR A 124 12.41 27.55 -3.55
C THR A 124 11.33 28.30 -4.31
N ILE A 125 11.72 29.17 -5.24
CA ILE A 125 10.76 29.89 -6.09
C ILE A 125 10.34 28.94 -7.22
N CYS A 126 9.05 28.67 -7.35
CA CYS A 126 8.50 27.73 -8.30
C CYS A 126 7.40 28.34 -9.16
N PRO A 127 7.58 28.48 -10.48
CA PRO A 127 6.51 28.73 -11.41
C PRO A 127 5.66 27.45 -11.63
N PRO A 128 4.48 27.53 -12.28
CA PRO A 128 3.60 26.39 -12.50
C PRO A 128 4.29 25.18 -13.14
N GLU A 129 5.18 25.41 -14.09
CA GLU A 129 5.94 24.40 -14.83
C GLU A 129 6.89 23.59 -13.91
N ALA A 130 7.37 24.20 -12.83
CA ALA A 130 8.25 23.54 -11.86
C ALA A 130 7.45 22.82 -10.76
N VAL A 131 6.31 23.37 -10.34
CA VAL A 131 5.48 22.76 -9.27
C VAL A 131 4.85 21.44 -9.71
N TYR A 132 4.37 21.36 -10.94
CA TYR A 132 3.73 20.15 -11.45
C TYR A 132 4.60 18.89 -11.37
N PRO A 133 5.87 18.88 -11.88
CA PRO A 133 6.77 17.74 -11.72
C PRO A 133 7.03 17.37 -10.25
N ILE A 134 7.15 18.37 -9.37
CA ILE A 134 7.36 18.13 -7.93
C ILE A 134 6.17 17.37 -7.34
N LEU A 135 4.95 17.86 -7.59
CA LEU A 135 3.74 17.22 -7.09
C LEU A 135 3.54 15.81 -7.67
N LYS A 136 3.84 15.65 -8.97
CA LYS A 136 3.80 14.33 -9.62
C LYS A 136 4.79 13.35 -8.99
N ASN A 137 6.00 13.81 -8.67
CA ASN A 137 7.00 12.97 -8.01
C ASN A 137 6.54 12.54 -6.60
N ILE A 138 5.95 13.44 -5.83
CA ILE A 138 5.36 13.11 -4.53
C ILE A 138 4.25 12.06 -4.67
N MET A 139 3.39 12.19 -5.69
CA MET A 139 2.36 11.19 -5.98
C MET A 139 2.96 9.81 -6.30
N LEU A 140 4.04 9.76 -7.08
CA LEU A 140 4.74 8.51 -7.40
C LEU A 140 5.35 7.87 -6.14
N THR A 141 5.94 8.64 -5.23
CA THR A 141 6.45 8.12 -3.96
C THR A 141 5.34 7.55 -3.08
N TRP A 142 4.14 8.14 -3.08
CA TRP A 142 2.96 7.58 -2.42
C TRP A 142 2.53 6.23 -3.03
N GLN A 143 2.56 6.10 -4.36
CA GLN A 143 2.26 4.84 -5.03
C GLN A 143 3.29 3.76 -4.68
N GLN A 144 4.58 4.11 -4.68
CA GLN A 144 5.65 3.20 -4.26
C GLN A 144 5.47 2.72 -2.82
N LYS A 145 5.18 3.63 -1.88
CA LYS A 145 4.92 3.25 -0.47
C LYS A 145 3.80 2.23 -0.36
N LYS A 146 2.67 2.46 -1.05
CA LYS A 146 1.55 1.50 -1.08
C LYS A 146 1.95 0.13 -1.65
N LEU A 147 2.79 0.11 -2.68
CA LEU A 147 3.31 -1.16 -3.23
C LEU A 147 4.17 -1.90 -2.21
N TYR A 148 5.05 -1.22 -1.48
CA TYR A 148 5.85 -1.83 -0.42
C TYR A 148 4.98 -2.37 0.72
N GLU A 149 4.02 -1.60 1.21
CA GLU A 149 3.08 -2.04 2.25
C GLU A 149 2.30 -3.29 1.82
N ASN A 150 1.81 -3.32 0.57
CA ASN A 150 1.13 -4.49 0.02
C ASN A 150 2.06 -5.70 -0.12
N ALA A 151 3.32 -5.48 -0.54
CA ALA A 151 4.32 -6.56 -0.65
C ALA A 151 4.61 -7.19 0.73
N GLU A 152 4.74 -6.38 1.78
CA GLU A 152 4.90 -6.89 3.16
C GLU A 152 3.70 -7.73 3.62
N ILE A 153 2.48 -7.27 3.32
CA ILE A 153 1.27 -8.02 3.65
C ILE A 153 1.24 -9.36 2.92
N ILE A 154 1.54 -9.35 1.62
CA ILE A 154 1.62 -10.57 0.80
C ILE A 154 2.67 -11.53 1.36
N GLN A 155 3.85 -11.05 1.72
CA GLN A 155 4.92 -11.85 2.31
C GLN A 155 4.47 -12.51 3.62
N LYS A 156 3.84 -11.75 4.52
CA LYS A 156 3.31 -12.28 5.79
C LYS A 156 2.25 -13.36 5.54
N GLN A 157 1.34 -13.14 4.60
CA GLN A 157 0.31 -14.12 4.23
C GLN A 157 0.90 -15.38 3.59
N ALA A 158 1.90 -15.24 2.72
CA ALA A 158 2.59 -16.38 2.11
C ALA A 158 3.27 -17.28 3.15
N ILE A 159 3.93 -16.69 4.14
CA ILE A 159 4.54 -17.44 5.26
C ILE A 159 3.47 -18.21 6.04
N GLU A 160 2.34 -17.59 6.31
CA GLU A 160 1.25 -18.24 7.04
C GLU A 160 0.62 -19.40 6.25
N ILE A 161 0.40 -19.20 4.96
CA ILE A 161 -0.08 -20.26 4.03
C ILE A 161 0.92 -21.41 4.01
N HIS A 162 2.22 -21.15 3.91
CA HIS A 162 3.25 -22.17 3.92
C HIS A 162 3.22 -23.01 5.21
N LYS A 163 3.09 -22.38 6.38
CA LYS A 163 2.96 -23.09 7.66
C LYS A 163 1.72 -23.99 7.69
N ARG A 164 0.59 -23.52 7.18
CA ARG A 164 -0.65 -24.30 7.10
C ARG A 164 -0.53 -25.47 6.14
N LEU A 165 0.16 -25.28 5.02
CA LEU A 165 0.41 -26.33 4.03
C LEU A 165 1.25 -27.47 4.62
N ILE A 166 2.32 -27.16 5.37
CA ILE A 166 3.13 -28.17 6.08
C ILE A 166 2.27 -29.01 7.05
N LYS A 167 1.41 -28.35 7.83
CA LYS A 167 0.48 -29.04 8.74
C LYS A 167 -0.48 -29.95 7.98
N PHE A 168 -1.04 -29.44 6.88
CA PHE A 168 -1.94 -30.22 6.02
C PHE A 168 -1.23 -31.45 5.45
N GLN A 169 -0.02 -31.30 4.92
CA GLN A 169 0.79 -32.44 4.41
C GLN A 169 1.01 -33.50 5.48
N GLY A 170 1.30 -33.08 6.74
CA GLY A 170 1.45 -34.02 7.85
C GLY A 170 0.18 -34.81 8.17
N ILE A 171 -0.99 -34.16 8.09
CA ILE A 171 -2.29 -34.83 8.27
C ILE A 171 -2.54 -35.79 7.11
N PHE A 172 -2.28 -35.37 5.88
CA PHE A 172 -2.49 -36.16 4.69
C PHE A 172 -1.60 -37.43 4.68
N ALA A 173 -0.35 -37.31 5.11
CA ALA A 173 0.56 -38.45 5.27
C ALA A 173 0.03 -39.47 6.31
N LYS A 174 -0.56 -38.99 7.41
CA LYS A 174 -1.21 -39.86 8.42
C LYS A 174 -2.40 -40.63 7.84
N ILE A 175 -3.23 -39.98 7.01
CA ILE A 175 -4.34 -40.64 6.32
C ILE A 175 -3.81 -41.78 5.44
N GLY A 176 -2.77 -41.54 4.62
CA GLY A 176 -2.14 -42.55 3.80
C GLY A 176 -1.61 -43.74 4.63
N THR A 177 -0.96 -43.46 5.75
CA THR A 177 -0.49 -44.51 6.67
C THR A 177 -1.63 -45.32 7.26
N ASN A 178 -2.73 -44.68 7.65
CA ASN A 178 -3.89 -45.38 8.21
C ASN A 178 -4.64 -46.22 7.16
N LEU A 179 -4.76 -45.72 5.93
CA LEU A 179 -5.31 -46.50 4.81
C LEU A 179 -4.48 -47.75 4.53
N ASN A 180 -3.16 -47.65 4.55
CA ASN A 180 -2.28 -48.80 4.40
C ASN A 180 -2.46 -49.83 5.53
N LYS A 181 -2.60 -49.36 6.79
CA LYS A 181 -2.91 -50.27 7.92
C LYS A 181 -4.26 -50.95 7.75
N ALA A 182 -5.28 -50.20 7.37
CA ALA A 182 -6.62 -50.74 7.15
C ALA A 182 -6.62 -51.76 6.01
N SER A 183 -5.93 -51.52 4.90
CA SER A 183 -5.77 -52.43 3.78
C SER A 183 -5.08 -53.75 4.21
N LYS A 184 -3.99 -53.63 5.01
CA LYS A 184 -3.30 -54.84 5.55
C LYS A 184 -4.22 -55.65 6.44
N ALA A 185 -4.92 -55.02 7.39
CA ALA A 185 -5.86 -55.68 8.30
C ALA A 185 -7.00 -56.37 7.53
N PHE A 186 -7.54 -55.71 6.51
CA PHE A 186 -8.55 -56.33 5.62
C PHE A 186 -8.03 -57.58 4.90
N ASN A 187 -6.83 -57.49 4.34
CA ASN A 187 -6.21 -58.65 3.65
C ASN A 187 -5.91 -59.82 4.63
N GLU A 188 -5.48 -59.51 5.85
CA GLU A 188 -5.28 -60.52 6.90
C GLU A 188 -6.61 -61.17 7.31
N GLY A 189 -7.66 -60.39 7.50
CA GLY A 189 -9.01 -60.86 7.80
C GLY A 189 -9.54 -61.77 6.68
N THR A 190 -9.43 -61.35 5.42
CA THR A 190 -9.82 -62.13 4.24
C THR A 190 -9.03 -63.42 4.14
N ARG A 191 -7.72 -63.37 4.40
CA ARG A 191 -6.89 -64.59 4.40
C ARG A 191 -7.31 -65.57 5.50
N SER A 192 -7.55 -65.06 6.71
CA SER A 192 -8.02 -65.89 7.84
C SER A 192 -9.39 -66.50 7.56
N TRP A 193 -10.32 -65.74 6.97
CA TRP A 193 -11.63 -66.24 6.55
C TRP A 193 -11.48 -67.42 5.57
N ASN A 194 -10.74 -67.22 4.50
CA ASN A 194 -10.59 -68.25 3.45
C ASN A 194 -9.82 -69.48 3.92
N SER A 195 -8.83 -69.34 4.80
CA SER A 195 -7.98 -70.45 5.23
C SER A 195 -8.54 -71.24 6.42
N ARG A 196 -9.34 -70.58 7.28
CA ARG A 196 -9.81 -71.20 8.54
C ARG A 196 -11.33 -71.43 8.58
N LEU A 197 -12.10 -70.36 8.25
CA LEU A 197 -13.56 -70.42 8.38
C LEU A 197 -14.25 -71.11 7.21
N THR A 198 -13.86 -70.86 5.98
CA THR A 198 -14.44 -71.49 4.81
C THR A 198 -14.32 -73.06 4.82
N PRO A 199 -13.16 -73.65 5.17
CA PRO A 199 -13.04 -75.06 5.31
C PRO A 199 -13.88 -75.62 6.45
N ALA A 200 -14.00 -74.91 7.58
CA ALA A 200 -14.84 -75.32 8.71
C ALA A 200 -16.32 -75.34 8.35
N PHE A 201 -16.80 -74.33 7.63
CA PHE A 201 -18.19 -74.26 7.14
C PHE A 201 -18.48 -75.49 6.15
N ARG A 202 -17.57 -75.75 5.19
CA ARG A 202 -17.72 -76.88 4.27
C ARG A 202 -17.81 -78.20 5.02
N LYS A 203 -17.00 -78.35 6.08
CA LYS A 203 -17.04 -79.57 6.91
C LYS A 203 -18.37 -79.78 7.63
N ILE A 204 -18.97 -78.66 8.10
CA ILE A 204 -20.31 -78.66 8.71
C ILE A 204 -21.38 -78.99 7.66
N GLU A 205 -21.31 -78.40 6.45
CA GLU A 205 -22.23 -78.75 5.36
C GLU A 205 -22.16 -80.22 4.96
N GLU A 206 -20.97 -80.77 4.82
CA GLU A 206 -20.78 -82.21 4.53
C GLU A 206 -21.39 -83.10 5.60
N LEU A 207 -21.20 -82.78 6.89
CA LEU A 207 -21.79 -83.55 7.98
C LEU A 207 -23.33 -83.39 8.03
N SER A 208 -23.86 -82.22 7.70
CA SER A 208 -25.30 -81.97 7.60
C SER A 208 -25.94 -82.79 6.45
N LEU A 209 -25.30 -82.85 5.32
CA LEU A 209 -25.77 -83.63 4.14
C LEU A 209 -25.72 -85.11 4.40
N ILE A 210 -24.74 -85.65 5.13
CA ILE A 210 -24.66 -87.05 5.53
C ILE A 210 -25.84 -87.44 6.44
N HIS A 211 -26.27 -86.57 7.35
CA HIS A 211 -27.41 -86.78 8.22
C HIS A 211 -28.75 -86.78 7.49
N ILE A 212 -28.89 -86.06 6.40
CA ILE A 212 -30.10 -85.99 5.57
C ILE A 212 -30.17 -87.17 4.58
N SER A 213 -29.05 -87.80 4.22
CA SER A 213 -28.96 -88.86 3.21
C SER A 213 -29.04 -90.27 3.76
N GLU A 214 -29.11 -90.51 5.08
CA GLU A 214 -29.42 -91.89 5.59
C GLU A 214 -30.92 -92.10 5.59
N PRO A 215 -31.43 -92.99 4.65
CA PRO A 215 -32.83 -93.37 4.73
C PRO A 215 -33.01 -94.27 5.93
N THR A 216 -33.98 -93.98 6.79
CA THR A 216 -34.45 -94.81 7.85
C THR A 216 -34.84 -96.19 7.28
N ARG A 217 -34.00 -97.22 7.41
CA ARG A 217 -34.35 -98.59 7.13
C ARG A 217 -35.50 -99.01 8.04
N ARG A 218 -36.69 -99.00 7.50
CA ARG A 218 -37.82 -99.61 8.15
C ARG A 218 -37.55 -101.12 8.14
N THR A 219 -37.39 -101.79 9.27
CA THR A 219 -37.40 -103.20 9.47
C THR A 219 -38.80 -103.73 9.13
N PRO A 220 -38.92 -104.74 8.28
CA PRO A 220 -40.23 -105.38 8.04
C PRO A 220 -40.69 -106.14 9.32
N ILE A 221 -41.93 -105.91 9.72
CA ILE A 221 -42.61 -106.65 10.76
C ILE A 221 -43.00 -108.01 10.10
N SER A 222 -42.42 -109.09 10.59
CA SER A 222 -42.79 -110.45 10.24
C SER A 222 -43.99 -110.84 11.13
N TYR A 223 -45.00 -111.36 10.48
CA TYR A 223 -46.11 -112.08 11.09
C TYR A 223 -45.67 -113.46 11.51
#